data_922d806394aee2aa2e060bb51d2b1015
#
_entry.id   922d806394aee2aa2e060bb51d2b1015
#
_cell.length_a   1.000
_cell.length_b   1.000
_cell.length_c   1.000
_cell.angle_alpha   90.00
_cell.angle_beta   90.00
_cell.angle_gamma   90.00
#
_symmetry.space_group_name_H-M   'P 1'
#
loop_
_entity.id
_entity.type
_entity.pdbx_description
1 polymer ?
#
loop_
_entity_poly.entity_id
_entity_poly.type
_entity_poly.pdbx_seq_one_letter_code
_entity_poly.pdbx_strand_id
1 'polypeptide(L)'
;VIERRTVFKAALAAGAATMAAACTSGGDDGGAQTGGGATAEAPPAAVITAEPAADAKNVPVLQPVTVKVAKGTLTEVKLTNADGKAVEGKLSDDKTTWTSSETLGYDKTYTYNATATGTDGKPVTLTGSFSTLKPASTVRVTLNPTDDATVGVAMPVSVKFTSAVKNKAAVERALKIETSTDVEGSWGWLSDQQVDWRPKEYWPANTTVKVDAKLYGIDLGGGAYPRADVTTEFKIGRNQVVKIHTPDHKMNVYRGGSLYKSYPCSNGKDSDVNLNTPNGTYIIMTKEPSAIFDNARYGYTNVNKKWACRFSNHGEFIHENQDNAANIGRANTSHGCVNLLEADAKNYFDSALIGDPVEITGSRLGPVVTSDVMDWLVSWSAWQAKSAL
;
A
#
# COMPACT_ATOMS: atom_id res chain seq x y z
N VAL A 1 20.83 -10.35 36.84
CA VAL A 1 20.18 -10.16 38.12
C VAL A 1 18.70 -9.93 37.88
N ILE A 2 17.94 -10.99 38.08
CA ILE A 2 16.60 -11.19 38.66
C ILE A 2 15.43 -10.31 38.18
N GLU A 3 14.54 -11.00 37.49
CA GLU A 3 13.08 -11.02 37.42
C GLU A 3 12.23 -9.95 38.13
N ARG A 4 11.14 -9.55 37.47
CA ARG A 4 9.79 -9.72 38.02
C ARG A 4 8.68 -9.64 36.93
N ARG A 5 8.04 -10.79 36.71
CA ARG A 5 6.74 -10.92 36.04
C ARG A 5 5.65 -10.38 36.98
N THR A 6 4.74 -9.56 36.43
CA THR A 6 3.51 -9.24 37.12
C THR A 6 2.32 -9.70 36.25
N VAL A 7 1.65 -10.71 36.74
CA VAL A 7 0.42 -11.28 36.18
C VAL A 7 -0.76 -10.51 36.80
N PHE A 8 -1.56 -9.85 35.94
CA PHE A 8 -2.86 -9.33 36.39
C PHE A 8 -3.96 -10.37 36.14
N LYS A 9 -4.52 -10.90 37.22
CA LYS A 9 -5.73 -11.72 37.21
C LYS A 9 -6.93 -10.77 37.21
N ALA A 10 -7.82 -10.88 36.23
CA ALA A 10 -9.13 -10.27 36.25
C ALA A 10 -10.08 -11.09 37.14
N ALA A 11 -10.67 -10.47 38.13
CA ALA A 11 -11.70 -11.05 38.96
C ALA A 11 -13.08 -10.69 38.42
N LEU A 12 -13.88 -11.69 38.08
CA LEU A 12 -15.31 -11.54 37.84
C LEU A 12 -16.02 -11.41 39.21
N ALA A 13 -16.75 -10.32 39.41
CA ALA A 13 -17.69 -10.18 40.48
C ALA A 13 -19.11 -10.43 39.94
N ALA A 14 -19.72 -11.54 40.36
CA ALA A 14 -21.13 -11.83 40.14
C ALA A 14 -21.90 -11.23 41.34
N GLY A 15 -22.74 -10.24 41.07
CA GLY A 15 -23.65 -9.68 42.04
C GLY A 15 -24.98 -10.47 42.09
N ALA A 16 -25.21 -11.23 43.14
CA ALA A 16 -26.51 -11.83 43.42
C ALA A 16 -27.36 -10.84 44.22
N ALA A 17 -28.50 -10.46 43.67
CA ALA A 17 -29.52 -9.70 44.39
C ALA A 17 -30.43 -10.66 45.15
N THR A 18 -30.38 -10.64 46.45
CA THR A 18 -31.30 -11.35 47.36
C THR A 18 -32.54 -10.51 47.58
N MET A 19 -33.70 -11.04 47.18
CA MET A 19 -35.00 -10.50 47.63
C MET A 19 -35.34 -11.06 49.02
N ALA A 20 -35.58 -10.16 49.98
CA ALA A 20 -36.11 -10.52 51.27
C ALA A 20 -37.64 -10.65 51.21
N ALA A 21 -38.16 -11.81 51.56
CA ALA A 21 -39.57 -12.05 51.74
C ALA A 21 -39.93 -11.71 53.20
N ALA A 22 -40.90 -10.83 53.39
CA ALA A 22 -41.52 -10.62 54.68
C ALA A 22 -42.76 -11.47 54.80
N CYS A 23 -42.77 -12.43 55.73
CA CYS A 23 -43.97 -13.15 56.18
C CYS A 23 -44.67 -12.37 57.30
N THR A 24 -45.96 -12.11 57.13
CA THR A 24 -46.84 -11.87 58.23
C THR A 24 -47.97 -12.89 58.24
N SER A 25 -48.09 -13.54 59.32
CA SER A 25 -49.08 -14.58 59.66
C SER A 25 -50.45 -14.00 60.07
N GLY A 26 -51.51 -14.70 59.75
CA GLY A 26 -52.77 -14.58 60.46
C GLY A 26 -54.03 -14.92 59.69
N GLY A 27 -54.67 -16.05 60.06
CA GLY A 27 -56.11 -16.22 60.14
C GLY A 27 -56.91 -16.81 59.00
N ASP A 28 -57.25 -18.01 59.23
CA ASP A 28 -58.37 -18.89 58.93
C ASP A 28 -59.57 -18.43 58.05
N ASP A 29 -60.01 -19.47 57.31
CA ASP A 29 -61.36 -19.93 56.94
C ASP A 29 -61.83 -19.72 55.45
N GLY A 30 -62.21 -20.84 54.89
CA GLY A 30 -63.41 -20.98 54.02
C GLY A 30 -63.26 -21.02 52.51
N GLY A 31 -63.02 -22.21 51.99
CA GLY A 31 -63.63 -22.78 50.78
C GLY A 31 -63.91 -21.91 49.56
N ALA A 32 -63.29 -22.27 48.45
CA ALA A 32 -63.93 -22.59 47.20
C ALA A 32 -62.89 -22.80 46.08
N GLN A 33 -62.97 -23.94 45.43
CA GLN A 33 -62.28 -24.36 44.25
C GLN A 33 -62.66 -23.48 43.05
N THR A 34 -61.75 -22.74 42.49
CA THR A 34 -61.88 -22.20 41.12
C THR A 34 -60.55 -22.31 40.36
N GLY A 35 -60.70 -22.83 39.19
CA GLY A 35 -59.65 -23.28 38.28
C GLY A 35 -58.43 -22.37 38.16
N GLY A 36 -57.27 -22.99 38.22
CA GLY A 36 -56.01 -22.37 37.86
C GLY A 36 -55.98 -22.07 36.39
N GLY A 37 -56.33 -20.86 36.01
CA GLY A 37 -55.95 -20.31 34.71
C GLY A 37 -54.45 -20.05 34.77
N ALA A 38 -53.64 -20.86 34.05
CA ALA A 38 -52.29 -20.51 33.78
C ALA A 38 -52.32 -19.19 33.00
N THR A 39 -51.94 -18.09 33.68
CA THR A 39 -51.66 -16.84 33.00
C THR A 39 -50.52 -17.11 32.03
N ALA A 40 -50.84 -17.24 30.73
CA ALA A 40 -49.84 -17.33 29.67
C ALA A 40 -48.97 -16.07 29.85
N GLU A 41 -47.69 -16.27 30.16
CA GLU A 41 -46.70 -15.23 30.24
C GLU A 41 -46.73 -14.48 28.91
N ALA A 42 -46.90 -13.15 28.92
CA ALA A 42 -46.97 -12.38 27.71
C ALA A 42 -45.69 -12.59 26.90
N PRO A 43 -45.80 -12.82 25.56
CA PRO A 43 -44.60 -13.02 24.74
C PRO A 43 -43.60 -11.88 24.96
N PRO A 44 -42.33 -12.21 25.14
CA PRO A 44 -41.34 -11.21 25.46
C PRO A 44 -41.19 -10.21 24.31
N ALA A 45 -41.17 -8.90 24.65
CA ALA A 45 -41.02 -7.81 23.73
C ALA A 45 -39.68 -7.92 22.95
N ALA A 46 -39.65 -7.50 21.68
CA ALA A 46 -38.42 -7.42 20.91
C ALA A 46 -37.42 -6.44 21.52
N VAL A 47 -36.14 -6.75 21.38
CA VAL A 47 -35.05 -5.86 21.81
C VAL A 47 -34.13 -5.63 20.62
N ILE A 48 -33.99 -4.37 20.21
CA ILE A 48 -33.08 -3.96 19.15
C ILE A 48 -31.77 -3.47 19.79
N THR A 49 -30.64 -3.92 19.27
CA THR A 49 -29.30 -3.46 19.64
C THR A 49 -28.54 -3.01 18.41
N ALA A 50 -27.66 -2.04 18.56
CA ALA A 50 -26.79 -1.57 17.48
C ALA A 50 -25.32 -1.56 17.92
N GLU A 51 -24.44 -1.87 17.02
CA GLU A 51 -23.01 -1.73 17.17
C GLU A 51 -22.46 -0.98 15.93
N PRO A 52 -21.81 0.17 16.13
CA PRO A 52 -21.49 0.84 17.39
C PRO A 52 -22.73 1.24 18.20
N ALA A 53 -22.61 1.28 19.53
CA ALA A 53 -23.66 1.78 20.40
C ALA A 53 -23.94 3.28 20.17
N ALA A 54 -25.11 3.75 20.63
CA ALA A 54 -25.40 5.18 20.63
C ALA A 54 -24.32 5.95 21.41
N ASP A 55 -24.00 7.15 20.91
CA ASP A 55 -23.00 8.08 21.45
C ASP A 55 -21.55 7.59 21.42
N ALA A 56 -21.27 6.45 20.79
CA ALA A 56 -19.90 5.97 20.55
C ALA A 56 -19.10 7.02 19.75
N LYS A 57 -17.84 7.23 20.16
CA LYS A 57 -16.91 8.17 19.54
C LYS A 57 -15.69 7.44 18.99
N ASN A 58 -15.05 8.04 17.99
CA ASN A 58 -13.84 7.51 17.38
C ASN A 58 -14.00 6.08 16.81
N VAL A 59 -15.19 5.75 16.33
CA VAL A 59 -15.48 4.45 15.75
C VAL A 59 -14.57 4.21 14.52
N PRO A 60 -13.85 3.07 14.44
CA PRO A 60 -13.03 2.75 13.29
C PRO A 60 -13.85 2.70 12.01
N VAL A 61 -13.37 3.36 10.94
CA VAL A 61 -14.11 3.47 9.66
C VAL A 61 -14.30 2.15 8.93
N LEU A 62 -13.48 1.15 9.23
CA LEU A 62 -13.56 -0.20 8.67
C LEU A 62 -14.48 -1.13 9.47
N GLN A 63 -14.94 -0.69 10.66
CA GLN A 63 -15.87 -1.48 11.47
C GLN A 63 -17.26 -1.42 10.86
N PRO A 64 -17.84 -2.57 10.45
CA PRO A 64 -19.23 -2.58 9.99
C PRO A 64 -20.19 -2.12 11.08
N VAL A 65 -21.23 -1.41 10.69
CA VAL A 65 -22.35 -1.11 11.57
C VAL A 65 -23.32 -2.30 11.52
N THR A 66 -23.69 -2.82 12.70
CA THR A 66 -24.68 -3.91 12.79
C THR A 66 -25.86 -3.47 13.62
N VAL A 67 -27.06 -3.84 13.21
CA VAL A 67 -28.31 -3.71 13.97
C VAL A 67 -28.91 -5.09 14.11
N LYS A 68 -29.15 -5.52 15.36
CA LYS A 68 -29.69 -6.85 15.65
C LYS A 68 -30.99 -6.74 16.44
N VAL A 69 -31.91 -7.66 16.21
CA VAL A 69 -33.13 -7.81 17.02
C VAL A 69 -33.17 -9.18 17.64
N ALA A 70 -33.50 -9.22 18.92
CA ALA A 70 -33.87 -10.43 19.64
C ALA A 70 -35.38 -10.47 19.84
N LYS A 71 -35.99 -11.67 19.70
CA LYS A 71 -37.43 -11.92 19.89
C LYS A 71 -38.32 -11.12 18.94
N GLY A 72 -37.92 -11.04 17.64
CA GLY A 72 -38.66 -10.32 16.61
C GLY A 72 -37.92 -10.34 15.28
N THR A 73 -38.42 -9.56 14.31
CA THR A 73 -37.81 -9.35 13.00
C THR A 73 -37.67 -7.88 12.69
N LEU A 74 -36.53 -7.48 12.10
CA LEU A 74 -36.30 -6.13 11.60
C LEU A 74 -37.20 -5.87 10.38
N THR A 75 -37.90 -4.75 10.38
CA THR A 75 -38.77 -4.31 9.29
C THR A 75 -38.16 -3.19 8.48
N GLU A 76 -37.39 -2.33 9.13
CA GLU A 76 -36.66 -1.23 8.48
C GLU A 76 -35.38 -0.93 9.26
N VAL A 77 -34.28 -0.69 8.54
CA VAL A 77 -33.05 -0.12 9.10
C VAL A 77 -32.53 0.95 8.13
N LYS A 78 -32.34 2.15 8.63
CA LYS A 78 -31.71 3.28 7.93
C LYS A 78 -30.49 3.72 8.70
N LEU A 79 -29.35 3.77 8.02
CA LEU A 79 -28.13 4.42 8.50
C LEU A 79 -27.83 5.60 7.59
N THR A 80 -27.74 6.81 8.13
CA THR A 80 -27.49 8.03 7.34
C THR A 80 -26.35 8.84 7.94
N ASN A 81 -25.60 9.53 7.12
CA ASN A 81 -24.67 10.57 7.56
C ASN A 81 -25.41 11.89 7.85
N ALA A 82 -24.68 12.90 8.35
CA ALA A 82 -25.25 14.22 8.66
C ALA A 82 -25.83 14.95 7.43
N ASP A 83 -25.37 14.63 6.23
CA ASP A 83 -25.86 15.20 4.95
C ASP A 83 -27.13 14.47 4.46
N GLY A 84 -27.63 13.49 5.21
CA GLY A 84 -28.79 12.68 4.85
C GLY A 84 -28.50 11.55 3.84
N LYS A 85 -27.23 11.35 3.44
CA LYS A 85 -26.86 10.24 2.55
C LYS A 85 -26.97 8.92 3.29
N ALA A 86 -27.74 7.99 2.73
CA ALA A 86 -27.86 6.63 3.25
C ALA A 86 -26.56 5.83 3.05
N VAL A 87 -26.26 4.95 4.00
CA VAL A 87 -25.23 3.92 3.91
C VAL A 87 -25.90 2.60 3.54
N GLU A 88 -25.41 1.98 2.49
CA GLU A 88 -25.92 0.68 2.02
C GLU A 88 -25.63 -0.43 3.04
N GLY A 89 -26.56 -1.38 3.13
CA GLY A 89 -26.41 -2.54 4.02
C GLY A 89 -27.30 -3.70 3.60
N LYS A 90 -27.07 -4.84 4.23
CA LYS A 90 -27.78 -6.08 3.94
C LYS A 90 -28.50 -6.59 5.17
N LEU A 91 -29.77 -6.98 4.99
CA LEU A 91 -30.56 -7.69 5.98
C LEU A 91 -30.28 -9.20 5.82
N SER A 92 -30.13 -9.91 6.92
CA SER A 92 -30.04 -11.37 6.94
C SER A 92 -31.35 -12.03 6.49
N ASP A 93 -31.29 -13.26 6.00
CA ASP A 93 -32.46 -13.99 5.48
C ASP A 93 -33.54 -14.18 6.56
N ASP A 94 -33.14 -14.38 7.79
CA ASP A 94 -34.01 -14.50 8.98
C ASP A 94 -34.51 -13.14 9.50
N LYS A 95 -34.08 -12.05 8.89
CA LYS A 95 -34.40 -10.66 9.25
C LYS A 95 -34.06 -10.29 10.68
N THR A 96 -33.08 -10.94 11.29
CA THR A 96 -32.66 -10.64 12.67
C THR A 96 -31.47 -9.72 12.75
N THR A 97 -30.68 -9.58 11.66
CA THR A 97 -29.47 -8.77 11.63
C THR A 97 -29.39 -7.96 10.33
N TRP A 98 -29.11 -6.69 10.44
CA TRP A 98 -28.70 -5.81 9.34
C TRP A 98 -27.22 -5.43 9.53
N THR A 99 -26.45 -5.43 8.43
CA THR A 99 -25.03 -5.06 8.44
C THR A 99 -24.72 -4.11 7.29
N SER A 100 -24.00 -3.00 7.59
CA SER A 100 -23.53 -2.08 6.56
C SER A 100 -22.57 -2.76 5.59
N SER A 101 -22.66 -2.42 4.29
CA SER A 101 -21.81 -2.95 3.23
C SER A 101 -20.81 -1.93 2.69
N GLU A 102 -20.91 -0.67 3.14
CA GLU A 102 -20.02 0.42 2.77
C GLU A 102 -19.07 0.77 3.91
N THR A 103 -17.86 1.20 3.54
CA THR A 103 -16.88 1.78 4.47
C THR A 103 -17.33 3.19 4.89
N LEU A 104 -17.19 3.49 6.18
CA LEU A 104 -17.58 4.79 6.73
C LEU A 104 -16.53 5.87 6.43
N GLY A 105 -16.98 7.15 6.37
CA GLY A 105 -16.07 8.29 6.23
C GLY A 105 -15.38 8.68 7.53
N TYR A 106 -14.20 9.29 7.46
CA TYR A 106 -13.52 9.90 8.61
C TYR A 106 -14.28 11.15 9.09
N ASP A 107 -14.24 11.39 10.41
CA ASP A 107 -14.80 12.58 11.08
C ASP A 107 -16.26 12.84 10.68
N LYS A 108 -17.07 11.77 10.67
CA LYS A 108 -18.48 11.81 10.31
C LYS A 108 -19.34 11.37 11.47
N THR A 109 -20.53 11.97 11.57
CA THR A 109 -21.60 11.50 12.45
C THR A 109 -22.58 10.69 11.62
N TYR A 110 -22.96 9.54 12.11
CA TYR A 110 -23.96 8.66 11.53
C TYR A 110 -25.11 8.47 12.49
N THR A 111 -26.32 8.44 11.96
CA THR A 111 -27.55 8.20 12.72
C THR A 111 -28.21 6.93 12.18
N TYR A 112 -28.55 6.00 13.07
CA TYR A 112 -29.35 4.84 12.70
C TYR A 112 -30.76 4.97 13.23
N ASN A 113 -31.74 4.58 12.41
CA ASN A 113 -33.13 4.38 12.74
C ASN A 113 -33.50 2.95 12.38
N ALA A 114 -33.94 2.17 13.34
CA ALA A 114 -34.34 0.79 13.12
C ALA A 114 -35.72 0.53 13.70
N THR A 115 -36.54 -0.24 12.99
CA THR A 115 -37.83 -0.71 13.44
C THR A 115 -37.87 -2.24 13.34
N ALA A 116 -38.43 -2.88 14.35
CA ALA A 116 -38.66 -4.31 14.39
C ALA A 116 -40.08 -4.62 14.85
N THR A 117 -40.59 -5.76 14.46
CA THR A 117 -41.85 -6.33 14.99
C THR A 117 -41.50 -7.45 15.95
N GLY A 118 -41.96 -7.35 17.19
CA GLY A 118 -41.77 -8.37 18.22
C GLY A 118 -42.58 -9.63 17.97
N THR A 119 -42.27 -10.70 18.66
CA THR A 119 -43.07 -11.94 18.68
C THR A 119 -44.47 -11.73 19.26
N ASP A 120 -44.67 -10.62 20.01
CA ASP A 120 -45.94 -10.14 20.49
C ASP A 120 -46.72 -9.31 19.45
N GLY A 121 -46.21 -9.16 18.24
CA GLY A 121 -46.80 -8.38 17.12
C GLY A 121 -46.66 -6.86 17.28
N LYS A 122 -45.99 -6.36 18.33
CA LYS A 122 -45.83 -4.91 18.56
C LYS A 122 -44.56 -4.36 17.89
N PRO A 123 -44.63 -3.14 17.36
CA PRO A 123 -43.45 -2.47 16.84
C PRO A 123 -42.53 -1.96 17.95
N VAL A 124 -41.21 -2.08 17.74
CA VAL A 124 -40.19 -1.50 18.61
C VAL A 124 -39.25 -0.70 17.72
N THR A 125 -38.81 0.47 18.16
CA THR A 125 -37.88 1.33 17.44
C THR A 125 -36.61 1.57 18.23
N LEU A 126 -35.48 1.69 17.54
CA LEU A 126 -34.20 2.12 18.07
C LEU A 126 -33.68 3.28 17.23
N THR A 127 -33.33 4.39 17.87
CA THR A 127 -32.60 5.49 17.25
C THR A 127 -31.36 5.77 18.04
N GLY A 128 -30.30 6.17 17.33
CA GLY A 128 -29.05 6.55 17.96
C GLY A 128 -28.07 7.12 16.94
N SER A 129 -27.04 7.76 17.42
CA SER A 129 -25.96 8.29 16.59
C SER A 129 -24.60 7.94 17.16
N PHE A 130 -23.61 7.91 16.31
CA PHE A 130 -22.20 7.71 16.70
C PHE A 130 -21.31 8.56 15.79
N SER A 131 -20.05 8.79 16.19
CA SER A 131 -19.07 9.47 15.36
C SER A 131 -17.87 8.60 15.07
N THR A 132 -17.41 8.67 13.83
CA THR A 132 -16.24 7.93 13.37
C THR A 132 -14.94 8.63 13.78
N LEU A 133 -13.85 7.88 13.64
CA LEU A 133 -12.49 8.32 13.85
C LEU A 133 -12.22 9.64 13.10
N LYS A 134 -11.66 10.60 13.84
CA LYS A 134 -11.11 11.85 13.30
C LYS A 134 -9.60 11.74 13.19
N PRO A 135 -9.01 11.61 11.97
CA PRO A 135 -7.57 11.64 11.79
C PRO A 135 -6.95 12.95 12.28
N ALA A 136 -5.79 12.88 12.94
CA ALA A 136 -4.98 14.08 13.21
C ALA A 136 -4.42 14.66 11.91
N SER A 137 -4.11 13.78 10.94
CA SER A 137 -3.74 14.18 9.57
C SER A 137 -4.13 13.10 8.58
N THR A 138 -4.36 13.51 7.33
CA THR A 138 -4.58 12.58 6.23
C THR A 138 -3.39 12.54 5.28
N VAL A 139 -3.01 11.33 4.84
CA VAL A 139 -1.82 11.08 4.02
C VAL A 139 -2.25 10.66 2.62
N ARG A 140 -1.65 11.28 1.60
CA ARG A 140 -1.80 10.83 0.22
C ARG A 140 -0.79 9.71 -0.05
N VAL A 141 -1.27 8.66 -0.71
CA VAL A 141 -0.47 7.53 -1.20
C VAL A 141 -0.43 7.59 -2.71
N THR A 142 0.71 7.29 -3.31
CA THR A 142 0.89 7.19 -4.76
C THR A 142 1.59 5.90 -5.11
N LEU A 143 1.19 5.30 -6.23
CA LEU A 143 1.78 4.10 -6.80
C LEU A 143 2.58 4.44 -8.06
N ASN A 144 3.67 3.74 -8.26
CA ASN A 144 4.43 3.71 -9.51
C ASN A 144 4.86 2.26 -9.77
N PRO A 145 4.64 1.70 -10.97
CA PRO A 145 4.08 2.30 -12.19
C PRO A 145 2.61 2.74 -12.06
N THR A 146 2.19 3.65 -12.94
CA THR A 146 0.79 4.08 -13.06
C THR A 146 -0.02 3.11 -13.91
N ASP A 147 -1.34 3.25 -13.88
CA ASP A 147 -2.25 2.45 -14.70
C ASP A 147 -1.84 2.44 -16.18
N ASP A 148 -2.05 1.30 -16.83
CA ASP A 148 -1.80 1.04 -18.25
C ASP A 148 -0.35 1.24 -18.71
N ALA A 149 0.59 1.51 -17.81
CA ALA A 149 2.00 1.65 -18.15
C ALA A 149 2.57 0.33 -18.69
N THR A 150 3.48 0.43 -19.67
CA THR A 150 4.34 -0.69 -20.07
C THR A 150 5.78 -0.37 -19.66
N VAL A 151 6.36 -1.20 -18.82
CA VAL A 151 7.66 -0.96 -18.19
C VAL A 151 8.67 -2.08 -18.44
N GLY A 152 9.94 -1.81 -18.18
CA GLY A 152 11.02 -2.79 -18.33
C GLY A 152 11.02 -3.86 -17.24
N VAL A 153 11.75 -4.94 -17.48
CA VAL A 153 11.76 -6.16 -16.65
C VAL A 153 12.37 -5.98 -15.25
N ALA A 154 13.00 -4.87 -14.95
CA ALA A 154 13.54 -4.58 -13.60
C ALA A 154 12.73 -3.50 -12.86
N MET A 155 11.58 -3.09 -13.36
CA MET A 155 10.77 -2.04 -12.73
C MET A 155 10.26 -2.48 -11.37
N PRO A 156 10.61 -1.81 -10.25
CA PRO A 156 9.98 -2.07 -8.96
C PRO A 156 8.58 -1.48 -8.90
N VAL A 157 7.73 -2.02 -8.02
CA VAL A 157 6.49 -1.36 -7.60
C VAL A 157 6.83 -0.46 -6.44
N SER A 158 6.58 0.83 -6.56
CA SER A 158 6.86 1.82 -5.50
C SER A 158 5.58 2.38 -4.91
N VAL A 159 5.47 2.37 -3.57
CA VAL A 159 4.40 2.98 -2.81
C VAL A 159 4.99 4.13 -2.00
N LYS A 160 4.58 5.36 -2.33
CA LYS A 160 5.07 6.57 -1.66
C LYS A 160 3.99 7.27 -0.85
N PHE A 161 4.37 7.74 0.32
CA PHE A 161 3.53 8.40 1.30
C PHE A 161 3.98 9.86 1.47
N THR A 162 3.03 10.79 1.59
CA THR A 162 3.37 12.21 1.84
C THR A 162 3.83 12.49 3.27
N SER A 163 3.79 11.51 4.16
CA SER A 163 4.25 11.59 5.54
C SER A 163 4.86 10.26 5.99
N ALA A 164 5.69 10.31 7.03
CA ALA A 164 6.35 9.12 7.58
C ALA A 164 5.35 8.08 8.11
N VAL A 165 5.61 6.82 7.78
CA VAL A 165 4.88 5.63 8.24
C VAL A 165 5.63 5.03 9.43
N LYS A 166 5.01 5.01 10.60
CA LYS A 166 5.53 4.38 11.82
C LYS A 166 5.09 2.92 11.92
N ASN A 167 3.84 2.63 11.52
CA ASN A 167 3.28 1.28 11.56
C ASN A 167 3.52 0.51 10.26
N LYS A 168 4.81 0.37 9.86
CA LYS A 168 5.23 -0.25 8.59
C LYS A 168 4.64 -1.64 8.37
N ALA A 169 4.64 -2.48 9.41
CA ALA A 169 4.09 -3.83 9.32
C ALA A 169 2.58 -3.87 9.03
N ALA A 170 1.79 -2.94 9.56
CA ALA A 170 0.37 -2.85 9.26
C ALA A 170 0.12 -2.44 7.80
N VAL A 171 0.90 -1.49 7.31
CA VAL A 171 0.86 -1.07 5.91
C VAL A 171 1.24 -2.23 5.00
N GLU A 172 2.38 -2.89 5.25
CA GLU A 172 2.90 -3.96 4.38
C GLU A 172 1.91 -5.14 4.26
N ARG A 173 1.20 -5.52 5.36
CA ARG A 173 0.14 -6.54 5.31
C ARG A 173 -1.06 -6.15 4.45
N ALA A 174 -1.30 -4.86 4.25
CA ALA A 174 -2.40 -4.33 3.44
C ALA A 174 -2.03 -4.12 1.96
N LEU A 175 -0.76 -4.31 1.61
CA LEU A 175 -0.28 -4.23 0.23
C LEU A 175 -0.32 -5.62 -0.41
N LYS A 176 -0.94 -5.73 -1.59
CA LYS A 176 -1.01 -6.98 -2.36
C LYS A 176 -0.47 -6.76 -3.76
N ILE A 177 0.29 -7.74 -4.24
CA ILE A 177 0.72 -7.86 -5.63
C ILE A 177 0.05 -9.11 -6.20
N GLU A 178 -0.65 -8.95 -7.31
CA GLU A 178 -1.20 -10.03 -8.12
C GLU A 178 -0.52 -10.02 -9.49
N THR A 179 -0.10 -11.15 -9.98
CA THR A 179 0.65 -11.28 -11.23
C THR A 179 0.03 -12.36 -12.11
N SER A 180 0.05 -12.14 -13.43
CA SER A 180 -0.45 -13.13 -14.39
C SER A 180 0.46 -14.38 -14.52
N THR A 181 1.64 -14.34 -13.93
CA THR A 181 2.64 -15.42 -13.87
C THR A 181 3.16 -15.47 -12.45
N ASP A 182 3.41 -16.65 -11.90
CA ASP A 182 3.97 -16.78 -10.54
C ASP A 182 5.36 -16.15 -10.45
N VAL A 183 5.54 -15.24 -9.48
CA VAL A 183 6.76 -14.44 -9.30
C VAL A 183 7.10 -14.34 -7.82
N GLU A 184 8.25 -14.89 -7.43
CA GLU A 184 8.82 -14.66 -6.09
C GLU A 184 9.29 -13.22 -5.95
N GLY A 185 8.83 -12.51 -4.92
CA GLY A 185 9.24 -11.13 -4.65
C GLY A 185 9.04 -10.73 -3.20
N SER A 186 9.51 -9.55 -2.84
CA SER A 186 9.41 -9.04 -1.47
C SER A 186 9.30 -7.53 -1.44
N TRP A 187 8.57 -7.02 -0.44
CA TRP A 187 8.59 -5.61 -0.06
C TRP A 187 9.90 -5.26 0.64
N GLY A 188 10.35 -4.02 0.48
CA GLY A 188 11.51 -3.48 1.17
C GLY A 188 11.33 -1.98 1.41
N TRP A 189 11.46 -1.53 2.66
CA TRP A 189 11.37 -0.11 3.02
C TRP A 189 12.67 0.60 2.68
N LEU A 190 12.62 1.56 1.77
CA LEU A 190 13.74 2.42 1.42
C LEU A 190 13.88 3.60 2.38
N SER A 191 12.74 4.07 2.91
CA SER A 191 12.66 5.15 3.89
C SER A 191 11.39 5.01 4.74
N ASP A 192 11.12 5.97 5.61
CA ASP A 192 9.84 6.01 6.33
C ASP A 192 8.66 6.44 5.44
N GLN A 193 8.93 6.88 4.21
CA GLN A 193 7.91 7.36 3.27
C GLN A 193 7.84 6.56 1.98
N GLN A 194 8.67 5.51 1.82
CA GLN A 194 8.70 4.71 0.62
C GLN A 194 8.94 3.24 0.93
N VAL A 195 8.06 2.40 0.41
CA VAL A 195 8.24 0.95 0.35
C VAL A 195 8.12 0.50 -1.09
N ASP A 196 9.08 -0.30 -1.53
CA ASP A 196 9.10 -0.83 -2.88
C ASP A 196 8.98 -2.36 -2.84
N TRP A 197 8.38 -2.93 -3.87
CA TRP A 197 8.38 -4.36 -4.10
C TRP A 197 9.15 -4.68 -5.38
N ARG A 198 10.07 -5.61 -5.30
CA ARG A 198 10.70 -6.15 -6.48
C ARG A 198 10.68 -7.69 -6.48
N PRO A 199 10.68 -8.29 -7.67
CA PRO A 199 10.92 -9.73 -7.77
C PRO A 199 12.35 -10.06 -7.36
N LYS A 200 12.59 -11.33 -7.03
CA LYS A 200 13.92 -11.87 -6.76
C LYS A 200 14.82 -11.79 -7.98
N GLU A 201 14.32 -12.26 -9.11
CA GLU A 201 14.90 -12.11 -10.43
C GLU A 201 14.13 -11.04 -11.22
N TYR A 202 14.59 -10.66 -12.42
CA TYR A 202 13.81 -9.76 -13.26
C TYR A 202 12.45 -10.36 -13.59
N TRP A 203 11.45 -9.50 -13.75
CA TRP A 203 10.12 -9.91 -14.16
C TRP A 203 10.15 -10.77 -15.44
N PRO A 204 9.34 -11.83 -15.53
CA PRO A 204 9.05 -12.46 -16.81
C PRO A 204 8.42 -11.43 -17.76
N ALA A 205 8.87 -11.44 -19.03
CA ALA A 205 8.31 -10.54 -20.03
C ALA A 205 6.80 -10.80 -20.24
N ASN A 206 6.06 -9.75 -20.58
CA ASN A 206 4.61 -9.76 -20.83
C ASN A 206 3.75 -10.11 -19.58
N THR A 207 4.29 -10.06 -18.38
CA THR A 207 3.52 -10.23 -17.15
C THR A 207 2.62 -9.01 -16.93
N THR A 208 1.36 -9.23 -16.60
CA THR A 208 0.46 -8.21 -16.04
C THR A 208 0.61 -8.21 -14.54
N VAL A 209 0.75 -7.04 -13.95
CA VAL A 209 0.93 -6.82 -12.50
C VAL A 209 -0.16 -5.91 -12.02
N LYS A 210 -0.91 -6.36 -11.03
CA LYS A 210 -1.91 -5.56 -10.32
C LYS A 210 -1.46 -5.33 -8.88
N VAL A 211 -1.60 -4.10 -8.42
CA VAL A 211 -1.26 -3.68 -7.06
C VAL A 211 -2.52 -3.19 -6.38
N ASP A 212 -2.87 -3.81 -5.27
CA ASP A 212 -3.95 -3.36 -4.38
C ASP A 212 -3.34 -2.87 -3.06
N ALA A 213 -3.41 -1.57 -2.82
CA ALA A 213 -3.02 -0.96 -1.56
C ALA A 213 -4.29 -0.55 -0.79
N LYS A 214 -4.83 -1.49 0.00
CA LYS A 214 -6.03 -1.33 0.83
C LYS A 214 -5.70 -0.64 2.14
N LEU A 215 -5.39 0.63 2.05
CA LEU A 215 -4.78 1.42 3.14
C LEU A 215 -5.77 2.32 3.87
N TYR A 216 -6.97 2.57 3.33
CA TYR A 216 -7.97 3.36 4.01
C TYR A 216 -8.31 2.75 5.38
N GLY A 217 -8.33 3.56 6.42
CA GLY A 217 -8.58 3.09 7.79
C GLY A 217 -7.37 2.49 8.52
N ILE A 218 -6.23 2.33 7.86
CA ILE A 218 -4.99 1.85 8.49
C ILE A 218 -4.30 3.01 9.22
N ASP A 219 -4.03 2.86 10.51
CA ASP A 219 -3.25 3.83 11.28
C ASP A 219 -1.77 3.75 10.89
N LEU A 220 -1.24 4.81 10.30
CA LEU A 220 0.18 4.93 9.95
C LEU A 220 1.05 5.27 11.16
N GLY A 221 0.41 5.53 12.32
CA GLY A 221 1.02 5.98 13.56
C GLY A 221 0.89 7.49 13.79
N GLY A 222 0.71 7.87 15.06
CA GLY A 222 0.52 9.27 15.43
C GLY A 222 -0.81 9.89 14.98
N GLY A 223 -1.83 9.07 14.71
CA GLY A 223 -3.14 9.53 14.24
C GLY A 223 -3.15 9.94 12.76
N ALA A 224 -2.15 9.56 11.99
CA ALA A 224 -2.10 9.77 10.54
C ALA A 224 -2.77 8.60 9.81
N TYR A 225 -3.65 8.88 8.84
CA TYR A 225 -4.40 7.88 8.08
C TYR A 225 -4.38 8.18 6.58
N PRO A 226 -4.30 7.16 5.71
CA PRO A 226 -4.43 7.33 4.27
C PRO A 226 -5.80 7.90 3.88
N ARG A 227 -5.83 8.74 2.85
CA ARG A 227 -7.09 9.36 2.36
C ARG A 227 -8.02 8.36 1.70
N ALA A 228 -7.47 7.36 1.04
CA ALA A 228 -8.19 6.37 0.27
C ALA A 228 -7.33 5.14 0.03
N ASP A 229 -7.94 4.06 -0.42
CA ASP A 229 -7.27 2.96 -1.09
C ASP A 229 -6.73 3.44 -2.44
N VAL A 230 -5.65 2.83 -2.91
CA VAL A 230 -5.09 3.08 -4.23
C VAL A 230 -4.76 1.76 -4.92
N THR A 231 -5.00 1.70 -6.21
CA THR A 231 -4.72 0.52 -7.04
C THR A 231 -4.02 0.94 -8.32
N THR A 232 -3.28 0.04 -8.94
CA THR A 232 -2.74 0.21 -10.29
C THR A 232 -2.62 -1.14 -10.97
N GLU A 233 -2.79 -1.17 -12.29
CA GLU A 233 -2.51 -2.32 -13.13
C GLU A 233 -1.61 -1.89 -14.29
N PHE A 234 -0.51 -2.62 -14.50
CA PHE A 234 0.46 -2.30 -15.55
C PHE A 234 1.03 -3.58 -16.19
N LYS A 235 1.80 -3.41 -17.26
CA LYS A 235 2.41 -4.52 -18.00
C LYS A 235 3.93 -4.44 -17.96
N ILE A 236 4.55 -5.59 -17.80
CA ILE A 236 5.96 -5.77 -18.05
C ILE A 236 6.13 -5.97 -19.58
N GLY A 237 6.98 -5.17 -20.17
CA GLY A 237 7.25 -5.25 -21.60
C GLY A 237 8.17 -6.42 -21.98
N ARG A 238 8.90 -6.21 -23.07
CA ARG A 238 9.90 -7.18 -23.52
C ARG A 238 11.04 -7.34 -22.52
N ASN A 239 11.66 -8.52 -22.48
CA ASN A 239 12.92 -8.73 -21.75
C ASN A 239 14.06 -8.07 -22.52
N GLN A 240 14.49 -6.88 -22.09
CA GLN A 240 15.69 -6.18 -22.56
C GLN A 240 16.58 -5.84 -21.38
N VAL A 241 17.87 -6.19 -21.49
CA VAL A 241 18.89 -5.94 -20.48
C VAL A 241 20.05 -5.22 -21.17
N VAL A 242 20.50 -4.10 -20.59
CA VAL A 242 21.72 -3.41 -21.00
C VAL A 242 22.88 -3.91 -20.16
N LYS A 243 24.00 -4.30 -20.79
CA LYS A 243 25.21 -4.70 -20.09
C LYS A 243 26.39 -3.87 -20.58
N ILE A 244 27.11 -3.29 -19.63
CA ILE A 244 28.28 -2.45 -19.89
C ILE A 244 29.42 -2.98 -19.05
N HIS A 245 30.46 -3.47 -19.72
CA HIS A 245 31.77 -3.68 -19.09
C HIS A 245 32.63 -2.49 -19.47
N THR A 246 32.90 -1.58 -18.53
CA THR A 246 33.48 -0.27 -18.84
C THR A 246 34.81 -0.30 -19.61
N PRO A 247 35.72 -1.28 -19.37
CA PRO A 247 36.96 -1.42 -20.16
C PRO A 247 36.76 -1.76 -21.63
N ASP A 248 35.61 -2.34 -22.01
CA ASP A 248 35.37 -2.77 -23.39
C ASP A 248 34.93 -1.62 -24.31
N HIS A 249 34.57 -0.45 -23.70
CA HIS A 249 34.02 0.71 -24.41
C HIS A 249 32.82 0.35 -25.29
N LYS A 250 31.98 -0.60 -24.81
CA LYS A 250 30.79 -1.08 -25.48
C LYS A 250 29.61 -1.17 -24.53
N MET A 251 28.47 -0.71 -25.00
CA MET A 251 27.17 -0.93 -24.38
C MET A 251 26.43 -2.01 -25.17
N ASN A 252 26.21 -3.16 -24.57
CA ASN A 252 25.57 -4.30 -25.18
C ASN A 252 24.11 -4.38 -24.72
N VAL A 253 23.18 -4.45 -25.66
CA VAL A 253 21.75 -4.64 -25.42
C VAL A 253 21.39 -6.07 -25.73
N TYR A 254 20.81 -6.77 -24.76
CA TYR A 254 20.33 -8.15 -24.91
C TYR A 254 18.80 -8.15 -24.94
N ARG A 255 18.21 -9.02 -25.74
CA ARG A 255 16.77 -9.30 -25.76
C ARG A 255 16.54 -10.79 -25.66
N GLY A 256 15.68 -11.20 -24.71
CA GLY A 256 15.45 -12.63 -24.48
C GLY A 256 16.72 -13.43 -24.21
N GLY A 257 17.74 -12.82 -23.59
CA GLY A 257 19.04 -13.42 -23.31
C GLY A 257 20.05 -13.40 -24.49
N SER A 258 19.65 -13.04 -25.71
CA SER A 258 20.53 -12.96 -26.88
C SER A 258 21.01 -11.54 -27.15
N LEU A 259 22.26 -11.37 -27.59
CA LEU A 259 22.79 -10.06 -28.00
C LEU A 259 21.95 -9.52 -29.17
N TYR A 260 21.27 -8.41 -28.92
CA TYR A 260 20.46 -7.73 -29.93
C TYR A 260 21.27 -6.66 -30.67
N LYS A 261 22.01 -5.84 -29.91
CA LYS A 261 22.83 -4.77 -30.50
C LYS A 261 23.99 -4.40 -29.58
N SER A 262 25.11 -4.01 -30.15
CA SER A 262 26.28 -3.49 -29.47
C SER A 262 26.55 -2.07 -29.95
N TYR A 263 26.68 -1.12 -29.03
CA TYR A 263 26.98 0.27 -29.31
C TYR A 263 28.37 0.61 -28.77
N PRO A 264 29.26 1.22 -29.59
CA PRO A 264 30.46 1.86 -29.07
C PRO A 264 30.07 2.93 -28.06
N CYS A 265 30.73 2.99 -26.88
CA CYS A 265 30.47 3.97 -25.88
C CYS A 265 31.74 4.54 -25.25
N SER A 266 31.58 5.65 -24.54
CA SER A 266 32.61 6.22 -23.66
C SER A 266 31.97 6.41 -22.28
N ASN A 267 32.49 5.73 -21.29
CA ASN A 267 32.02 5.75 -19.91
C ASN A 267 32.76 6.83 -19.08
N GLY A 268 32.52 6.83 -17.78
CA GLY A 268 33.21 7.71 -16.84
C GLY A 268 34.73 7.54 -16.86
N LYS A 269 35.45 8.66 -16.74
CA LYS A 269 36.91 8.79 -16.95
C LYS A 269 37.74 7.86 -16.08
N ASP A 270 38.53 6.98 -16.70
CA ASP A 270 39.32 5.95 -15.99
C ASP A 270 40.39 6.51 -15.04
N SER A 271 40.95 7.68 -15.36
CA SER A 271 42.02 8.27 -14.55
C SER A 271 41.56 8.86 -13.21
N ASP A 272 40.24 9.08 -13.02
CA ASP A 272 39.68 9.60 -11.77
C ASP A 272 38.51 8.70 -11.33
N VAL A 273 38.69 8.00 -10.20
CA VAL A 273 37.68 7.08 -9.65
C VAL A 273 36.34 7.77 -9.36
N ASN A 274 36.35 9.04 -8.98
CA ASN A 274 35.14 9.80 -8.66
C ASN A 274 34.32 10.18 -9.92
N LEU A 275 34.94 10.04 -11.08
CA LEU A 275 34.30 10.27 -12.38
C LEU A 275 33.95 8.95 -13.10
N ASN A 276 34.30 7.80 -12.53
CA ASN A 276 33.94 6.52 -13.13
C ASN A 276 32.42 6.33 -13.15
N THR A 277 31.91 5.61 -14.15
CA THR A 277 30.55 5.09 -14.14
C THR A 277 30.47 4.00 -13.04
N PRO A 278 29.58 4.14 -12.03
CA PRO A 278 29.59 3.20 -10.90
C PRO A 278 29.10 1.81 -11.29
N ASN A 279 29.76 0.78 -10.76
CA ASN A 279 29.29 -0.60 -10.88
C ASN A 279 27.94 -0.80 -10.24
N GLY A 280 27.17 -1.76 -10.72
CA GLY A 280 25.88 -2.14 -10.15
C GLY A 280 24.82 -2.42 -11.17
N THR A 281 23.66 -2.81 -10.70
CA THR A 281 22.45 -2.96 -11.52
C THR A 281 21.53 -1.78 -11.23
N TYR A 282 21.26 -1.00 -12.24
CA TYR A 282 20.39 0.16 -12.25
C TYR A 282 19.18 -0.08 -13.14
N ILE A 283 18.22 0.86 -13.15
CA ILE A 283 17.09 0.84 -14.06
C ILE A 283 17.01 2.16 -14.84
N ILE A 284 16.48 2.14 -16.03
CA ILE A 284 16.10 3.39 -16.71
C ILE A 284 14.96 4.03 -15.91
N MET A 285 15.21 5.22 -15.37
CA MET A 285 14.30 5.96 -14.50
C MET A 285 13.45 6.97 -15.25
N THR A 286 14.08 7.72 -16.16
CA THR A 286 13.42 8.70 -17.04
C THR A 286 14.02 8.65 -18.44
N LYS A 287 13.25 9.17 -19.40
CA LYS A 287 13.66 9.31 -20.79
C LYS A 287 13.30 10.71 -21.28
N GLU A 288 14.28 11.46 -21.72
CA GLU A 288 14.11 12.83 -22.19
C GLU A 288 14.74 12.99 -23.59
N PRO A 289 13.95 13.37 -24.62
CA PRO A 289 14.52 13.61 -25.96
C PRO A 289 15.60 14.67 -25.92
N SER A 290 15.52 15.62 -24.98
CA SER A 290 16.50 16.67 -24.72
C SER A 290 16.51 16.95 -23.22
N ALA A 291 17.67 16.87 -22.59
CA ALA A 291 17.87 17.13 -21.17
C ALA A 291 18.95 18.18 -20.94
N ILE A 292 18.73 19.05 -19.99
CA ILE A 292 19.72 20.04 -19.56
C ILE A 292 20.55 19.45 -18.42
N PHE A 293 21.86 19.47 -18.59
CA PHE A 293 22.83 18.99 -17.63
C PHE A 293 23.51 20.17 -16.96
N ASP A 294 23.35 20.27 -15.65
CA ASP A 294 24.01 21.25 -14.80
C ASP A 294 24.82 20.52 -13.72
N ASN A 295 26.12 20.79 -13.66
CA ASN A 295 26.96 20.29 -12.58
C ASN A 295 28.10 21.25 -12.31
N ALA A 296 27.90 22.14 -11.36
CA ALA A 296 28.89 23.16 -10.97
C ALA A 296 30.20 22.52 -10.45
N ARG A 297 30.16 21.32 -9.85
CA ARG A 297 31.34 20.57 -9.39
C ARG A 297 32.30 20.26 -10.53
N TYR A 298 31.76 20.01 -11.73
CA TYR A 298 32.54 19.65 -12.93
C TYR A 298 32.63 20.79 -13.93
N GLY A 299 32.19 22.00 -13.56
CA GLY A 299 32.38 23.25 -14.33
C GLY A 299 31.52 23.35 -15.57
N TYR A 300 30.39 22.63 -15.66
CA TYR A 300 29.46 22.81 -16.75
C TYR A 300 28.06 23.20 -16.25
N THR A 301 27.43 24.11 -16.96
CA THR A 301 26.06 24.57 -16.70
C THR A 301 25.31 24.68 -18.03
N ASN A 302 24.02 24.39 -18.01
CA ASN A 302 23.12 24.52 -19.17
C ASN A 302 23.59 23.75 -20.42
N VAL A 303 24.24 22.58 -20.23
CA VAL A 303 24.66 21.73 -21.33
C VAL A 303 23.50 20.89 -21.80
N ASN A 304 23.02 21.12 -23.04
CA ASN A 304 21.95 20.33 -23.61
C ASN A 304 22.50 19.03 -24.22
N LYS A 305 21.92 17.90 -23.83
CA LYS A 305 22.21 16.58 -24.40
C LYS A 305 20.92 15.91 -24.87
N LYS A 306 20.99 15.26 -26.02
CA LYS A 306 19.83 14.59 -26.64
C LYS A 306 19.75 13.13 -26.22
N TRP A 307 18.55 12.57 -26.36
CA TRP A 307 18.26 11.14 -26.19
C TRP A 307 18.72 10.59 -24.84
N ALA A 308 18.47 11.36 -23.78
CA ALA A 308 18.93 11.09 -22.44
C ALA A 308 18.03 10.05 -21.74
N CYS A 309 18.61 8.93 -21.32
CA CYS A 309 18.01 7.91 -20.48
C CYS A 309 18.71 7.92 -19.13
N ARG A 310 18.08 8.46 -18.10
CA ARG A 310 18.62 8.51 -16.73
C ARG A 310 18.55 7.13 -16.09
N PHE A 311 19.63 6.68 -15.46
CA PHE A 311 19.64 5.40 -14.76
C PHE A 311 20.08 5.49 -13.29
N SER A 312 20.47 6.65 -12.79
CA SER A 312 20.77 6.83 -11.38
C SER A 312 20.38 8.21 -10.84
N ASN A 313 20.13 8.29 -9.53
CA ASN A 313 19.92 9.56 -8.83
C ASN A 313 21.23 10.27 -8.47
N HIS A 314 22.37 9.60 -8.61
CA HIS A 314 23.68 10.21 -8.49
C HIS A 314 24.02 11.13 -9.69
N GLY A 315 23.37 10.91 -10.85
CA GLY A 315 23.42 11.82 -11.99
C GLY A 315 23.86 11.17 -13.29
N GLU A 316 23.94 9.86 -13.39
CA GLU A 316 24.36 9.16 -14.60
C GLU A 316 23.21 8.92 -15.58
N PHE A 317 23.54 9.12 -16.85
CA PHE A 317 22.65 8.93 -17.99
C PHE A 317 23.36 8.14 -19.10
N ILE A 318 22.58 7.48 -19.93
CA ILE A 318 22.95 7.07 -21.28
C ILE A 318 22.45 8.18 -22.20
N HIS A 319 23.34 8.86 -22.94
CA HIS A 319 22.92 9.98 -23.79
C HIS A 319 23.88 10.19 -24.98
N GLU A 320 23.46 11.00 -25.96
CA GLU A 320 24.34 11.42 -27.03
C GLU A 320 25.45 12.34 -26.50
N ASN A 321 26.65 12.20 -27.11
CA ASN A 321 27.72 13.15 -26.93
C ASN A 321 28.60 13.21 -28.19
N GLN A 322 28.08 13.87 -29.20
CA GLN A 322 28.78 13.99 -30.51
C GLN A 322 30.12 14.72 -30.38
N ASP A 323 30.26 15.63 -29.41
CA ASP A 323 31.50 16.33 -29.12
C ASP A 323 32.64 15.39 -28.67
N ASN A 324 32.25 14.22 -28.10
CA ASN A 324 33.16 13.17 -27.64
C ASN A 324 33.40 12.04 -28.69
N ALA A 325 32.96 12.21 -29.91
CA ALA A 325 32.98 11.17 -30.93
C ALA A 325 34.33 10.48 -31.11
N ALA A 326 35.45 11.19 -30.98
CA ALA A 326 36.79 10.66 -31.09
C ALA A 326 37.15 9.59 -30.04
N ASN A 327 36.51 9.65 -28.86
CA ASN A 327 36.75 8.74 -27.74
C ASN A 327 35.71 7.60 -27.64
N ILE A 328 34.54 7.76 -28.25
CA ILE A 328 33.48 6.74 -28.22
C ILE A 328 33.97 5.45 -28.85
N GLY A 329 33.90 4.34 -28.08
CA GLY A 329 34.44 3.02 -28.47
C GLY A 329 35.95 2.86 -28.28
N ARG A 330 36.63 3.83 -27.66
CA ARG A 330 38.12 3.82 -27.54
C ARG A 330 38.62 4.21 -26.15
N ALA A 331 37.98 5.16 -25.47
CA ALA A 331 38.42 5.68 -24.18
C ALA A 331 37.23 6.15 -23.33
N ASN A 332 37.35 6.02 -22.01
CA ASN A 332 36.39 6.50 -21.01
C ASN A 332 36.79 7.90 -20.58
N THR A 333 35.97 8.90 -20.85
CA THR A 333 36.32 10.32 -20.67
C THR A 333 35.22 11.18 -20.06
N SER A 334 34.03 10.61 -19.76
CA SER A 334 32.90 11.35 -19.19
C SER A 334 33.03 11.56 -17.67
N HIS A 335 32.04 12.21 -17.08
CA HIS A 335 31.93 12.39 -15.62
C HIS A 335 30.99 11.34 -14.94
N GLY A 336 30.88 10.16 -15.54
CA GLY A 336 30.04 9.05 -15.05
C GLY A 336 28.98 8.58 -16.06
N CYS A 337 28.54 9.44 -16.97
CA CYS A 337 27.56 9.09 -17.99
C CYS A 337 28.13 8.12 -19.03
N VAL A 338 27.24 7.40 -19.72
CA VAL A 338 27.53 6.54 -20.86
C VAL A 338 27.24 7.34 -22.13
N ASN A 339 28.29 7.80 -22.81
CA ASN A 339 28.21 8.61 -24.02
C ASN A 339 28.13 7.74 -25.28
N LEU A 340 27.20 8.04 -26.16
CA LEU A 340 26.99 7.40 -27.45
C LEU A 340 27.07 8.44 -28.59
N LEU A 341 27.28 7.98 -29.80
CA LEU A 341 27.03 8.79 -31.01
C LEU A 341 25.53 9.09 -31.13
N GLU A 342 25.16 10.22 -31.73
CA GLU A 342 23.76 10.68 -31.78
C GLU A 342 22.81 9.62 -32.39
N ALA A 343 23.18 8.99 -33.50
CA ALA A 343 22.35 7.96 -34.13
C ALA A 343 22.14 6.72 -33.22
N ASP A 344 23.19 6.32 -32.50
CA ASP A 344 23.15 5.19 -31.57
C ASP A 344 22.35 5.52 -30.32
N ALA A 345 22.52 6.72 -29.75
CA ALA A 345 21.75 7.19 -28.63
C ALA A 345 20.26 7.26 -28.97
N LYS A 346 19.89 7.80 -30.12
CA LYS A 346 18.51 7.82 -30.59
C LYS A 346 17.94 6.41 -30.76
N ASN A 347 18.67 5.52 -31.39
CA ASN A 347 18.22 4.15 -31.58
C ASN A 347 18.00 3.40 -30.25
N TYR A 348 18.89 3.59 -29.29
CA TYR A 348 18.71 3.05 -27.95
C TYR A 348 17.51 3.70 -27.24
N PHE A 349 17.43 5.02 -27.23
CA PHE A 349 16.34 5.78 -26.63
C PHE A 349 14.96 5.32 -27.13
N ASP A 350 14.78 5.19 -28.43
CA ASP A 350 13.51 4.75 -29.02
C ASP A 350 13.11 3.35 -28.55
N SER A 351 14.09 2.50 -28.25
CA SER A 351 13.88 1.12 -27.84
C SER A 351 13.79 0.91 -26.32
N ALA A 352 14.31 1.82 -25.51
CA ALA A 352 14.34 1.70 -24.06
C ALA A 352 12.97 1.91 -23.43
N LEU A 353 12.67 1.15 -22.36
CA LEU A 353 11.55 1.35 -21.48
C LEU A 353 12.03 1.82 -20.10
N ILE A 354 11.24 2.64 -19.43
CA ILE A 354 11.44 2.91 -18.00
C ILE A 354 11.35 1.57 -17.27
N GLY A 355 12.33 1.27 -16.39
CA GLY A 355 12.44 -0.02 -15.74
C GLY A 355 13.30 -1.05 -16.49
N ASP A 356 13.87 -0.73 -17.67
CA ASP A 356 14.90 -1.61 -18.29
C ASP A 356 16.15 -1.63 -17.39
N PRO A 357 16.72 -2.81 -17.08
CA PRO A 357 17.94 -2.90 -16.29
C PRO A 357 19.18 -2.48 -17.06
N VAL A 358 20.09 -1.81 -16.35
CA VAL A 358 21.43 -1.41 -16.81
C VAL A 358 22.46 -2.01 -15.86
N GLU A 359 23.13 -3.06 -16.29
CA GLU A 359 24.17 -3.77 -15.52
C GLU A 359 25.54 -3.22 -15.89
N ILE A 360 26.26 -2.65 -14.92
CA ILE A 360 27.58 -2.02 -15.10
C ILE A 360 28.62 -2.78 -14.31
N THR A 361 29.71 -3.14 -14.95
CA THR A 361 30.85 -3.86 -14.37
C THR A 361 32.17 -3.32 -14.89
N GLY A 362 33.27 -3.71 -14.23
CA GLY A 362 34.65 -3.37 -14.66
C GLY A 362 35.11 -1.97 -14.25
N SER A 363 34.27 -1.18 -13.60
CA SER A 363 34.64 0.10 -13.05
C SER A 363 35.41 -0.04 -11.72
N ARG A 364 36.22 0.95 -11.37
CA ARG A 364 36.86 1.03 -10.05
C ARG A 364 35.93 1.61 -8.98
N LEU A 365 34.88 2.33 -9.39
CA LEU A 365 33.86 2.87 -8.48
C LEU A 365 32.82 1.79 -8.18
N GLY A 366 32.60 1.52 -6.89
CA GLY A 366 31.55 0.62 -6.42
C GLY A 366 30.14 1.18 -6.65
N PRO A 367 29.09 0.42 -6.30
CA PRO A 367 27.73 0.90 -6.38
C PRO A 367 27.52 2.16 -5.54
N VAL A 368 26.86 3.17 -6.12
CA VAL A 368 26.43 4.37 -5.39
C VAL A 368 24.98 4.17 -4.98
N VAL A 369 24.78 3.85 -3.70
CA VAL A 369 23.45 3.61 -3.13
C VAL A 369 22.86 4.94 -2.70
N THR A 370 21.76 5.35 -3.35
CA THR A 370 20.94 6.48 -2.96
C THR A 370 19.66 5.99 -2.27
N SER A 371 19.07 6.81 -1.39
CA SER A 371 17.99 6.40 -0.51
C SER A 371 16.71 5.94 -1.21
N ASP A 372 16.49 6.35 -2.45
CA ASP A 372 15.24 6.19 -3.18
C ASP A 372 15.32 5.32 -4.44
N VAL A 373 16.50 4.82 -4.80
CA VAL A 373 16.72 3.89 -5.93
C VAL A 373 17.87 2.95 -5.59
N MET A 374 17.60 1.94 -4.84
CA MET A 374 18.61 0.95 -4.44
C MET A 374 18.16 -0.50 -4.62
N ASP A 375 17.00 -0.72 -5.22
CA ASP A 375 16.32 -2.01 -5.29
C ASP A 375 17.26 -3.13 -5.76
N TRP A 376 18.00 -2.88 -6.86
CA TRP A 376 18.89 -3.85 -7.49
C TRP A 376 20.37 -3.68 -7.09
N LEU A 377 20.69 -2.68 -6.25
CA LEU A 377 22.07 -2.44 -5.78
C LEU A 377 22.42 -3.25 -4.52
N VAL A 378 21.43 -3.90 -3.92
CA VAL A 378 21.61 -4.75 -2.73
C VAL A 378 21.30 -6.21 -3.06
N SER A 379 21.91 -7.14 -2.34
CA SER A 379 21.62 -8.57 -2.49
C SER A 379 20.18 -8.89 -2.14
N TRP A 380 19.68 -10.03 -2.61
CA TRP A 380 18.31 -10.46 -2.31
C TRP A 380 18.04 -10.59 -0.80
N SER A 381 18.99 -11.18 -0.05
CA SER A 381 18.86 -11.30 1.41
C SER A 381 18.85 -9.94 2.11
N ALA A 382 19.67 -8.99 1.66
CA ALA A 382 19.67 -7.63 2.20
C ALA A 382 18.40 -6.86 1.82
N TRP A 383 17.79 -7.19 0.68
CA TRP A 383 16.49 -6.66 0.28
C TRP A 383 15.36 -7.17 1.18
N GLN A 384 15.27 -8.50 1.38
CA GLN A 384 14.29 -9.12 2.26
C GLN A 384 14.38 -8.59 3.70
N ALA A 385 15.59 -8.33 4.20
CA ALA A 385 15.80 -7.74 5.52
C ALA A 385 15.26 -6.30 5.69
N LYS A 386 14.80 -5.67 4.62
CA LYS A 386 14.12 -4.34 4.64
C LYS A 386 12.61 -4.45 4.81
N SER A 387 12.02 -5.65 4.74
CA SER A 387 10.62 -5.88 5.06
C SER A 387 10.35 -5.58 6.54
N ALA A 388 9.14 -5.19 6.86
CA ALA A 388 8.66 -4.99 8.22
C ALA A 388 7.89 -6.23 8.76
N LEU A 389 7.86 -7.32 7.98
CA LEU A 389 7.19 -8.59 8.31
C LEU A 389 8.18 -9.71 8.58
#